data_7e50b8e125b8ec92913e6143ab4fd217
#
_entry.id   7e50b8e125b8ec92913e6143ab4fd217
#
_cell.length_a   1.000
_cell.length_b   1.000
_cell.length_c   1.000
_cell.angle_alpha   90.00
_cell.angle_beta   90.00
_cell.angle_gamma   90.00
#
_symmetry.space_group_name_H-M   'P 1'
#
loop_
_entity.id
_entity.type
_entity.pdbx_description
1 polymer ?
#
loop_
_entity_poly.entity_id
_entity_poly.type
_entity_poly.pdbx_seq_one_letter_code
_entity_poly.pdbx_strand_id
1 'polypeptide(L)'
;MTRWAMVADLRRCVGCQTCTASCRHANATPPGVQWRRVIDMEFGEYPDVQRAFVPVGCQHCSDPPCLTVCPTTATKQRADGIVTIDYDLC
;
A
#
# COMPACT_ATOMS: atom_id res chain seq x y z
N MET A 1 -11.06 -17.53 10.21
CA MET A 1 -11.39 -16.18 9.79
C MET A 1 -11.02 -15.96 8.33
N THR A 2 -11.81 -15.18 7.63
CA THR A 2 -11.59 -14.89 6.22
C THR A 2 -10.42 -13.92 6.06
N ARG A 3 -9.44 -14.29 5.24
CA ARG A 3 -8.38 -13.36 4.84
C ARG A 3 -8.73 -12.79 3.48
N TRP A 4 -8.76 -11.48 3.40
CA TRP A 4 -9.07 -10.77 2.16
C TRP A 4 -7.80 -10.51 1.37
N ALA A 5 -7.92 -10.51 0.07
CA ALA A 5 -6.84 -10.17 -0.84
C ALA A 5 -7.33 -9.12 -1.84
N MET A 6 -6.42 -8.28 -2.28
CA MET A 6 -6.68 -7.29 -3.32
C MET A 6 -5.66 -7.49 -4.44
N VAL A 7 -6.17 -7.55 -5.67
CA VAL A 7 -5.32 -7.75 -6.85
C VAL A 7 -5.27 -6.46 -7.64
N ALA A 8 -4.06 -6.01 -7.95
CA ALA A 8 -3.84 -4.90 -8.88
C ALA A 8 -3.32 -5.48 -10.20
N ASP A 9 -4.11 -5.37 -11.25
CA ASP A 9 -3.70 -5.86 -12.58
C ASP A 9 -2.87 -4.77 -13.27
N LEU A 10 -1.57 -5.00 -13.32
CA LEU A 10 -0.62 -4.03 -13.86
C LEU A 10 -0.80 -3.80 -15.36
N ARG A 11 -1.40 -4.75 -16.06
CA ARG A 11 -1.69 -4.59 -17.50
C ARG A 11 -2.84 -3.61 -17.75
N ARG A 12 -3.67 -3.36 -16.75
CA ARG A 12 -4.83 -2.47 -16.85
C ARG A 12 -4.65 -1.17 -16.09
N CYS A 13 -3.62 -1.05 -15.29
CA CYS A 13 -3.37 0.15 -14.50
C CYS A 13 -2.90 1.28 -15.42
N VAL A 14 -3.58 2.42 -15.34
CA VAL A 14 -3.29 3.61 -16.14
C VAL A 14 -2.74 4.77 -15.31
N GLY A 15 -2.44 4.53 -14.03
CA GLY A 15 -1.85 5.54 -13.16
C GLY A 15 -2.78 6.68 -12.78
N CYS A 16 -4.09 6.48 -12.82
CA CYS A 16 -5.07 7.54 -12.55
C CYS A 16 -5.13 7.99 -11.09
N GLN A 17 -4.50 7.25 -10.16
CA GLN A 17 -4.45 7.56 -8.73
C GLN A 17 -5.80 7.46 -8.01
N THR A 18 -6.82 6.87 -8.61
CA THR A 18 -8.12 6.70 -7.98
C THR A 18 -8.03 5.89 -6.70
N CYS A 19 -7.23 4.81 -6.71
CA CYS A 19 -7.01 3.97 -5.53
C CYS A 19 -6.36 4.75 -4.39
N THR A 20 -5.42 5.64 -4.70
CA THR A 20 -4.78 6.53 -3.72
C THR A 20 -5.78 7.51 -3.13
N ALA A 21 -6.55 8.18 -3.98
CA ALA A 21 -7.54 9.16 -3.56
C ALA A 21 -8.67 8.52 -2.73
N SER A 22 -9.15 7.35 -3.14
CA SER A 22 -10.19 6.62 -2.43
C SER A 22 -9.73 6.20 -1.03
N CYS A 23 -8.50 5.72 -0.92
CA CYS A 23 -7.92 5.33 0.36
C CYS A 23 -7.77 6.52 1.30
N ARG A 24 -7.32 7.67 0.78
CA ARG A 24 -7.22 8.91 1.56
C ARG A 24 -8.58 9.36 2.07
N HIS A 25 -9.58 9.32 1.23
CA HIS A 25 -10.93 9.73 1.59
C HIS A 25 -11.54 8.79 2.64
N ALA A 26 -11.42 7.47 2.43
CA ALA A 26 -12.02 6.48 3.32
C ALA A 26 -11.39 6.48 4.72
N ASN A 27 -10.09 6.79 4.80
CA ASN A 27 -9.34 6.73 6.06
C ASN A 27 -9.01 8.10 6.65
N ALA A 28 -9.45 9.18 6.02
CA ALA A 28 -9.27 10.57 6.47
C ALA A 28 -7.81 10.88 6.82
N THR A 29 -6.87 10.47 5.96
CA THR A 29 -5.45 10.73 6.19
C THR A 29 -5.16 12.22 6.07
N PRO A 30 -4.24 12.77 6.88
CA PRO A 30 -3.88 14.18 6.78
C PRO A 30 -3.17 14.51 5.47
N PRO A 31 -3.13 15.79 5.06
CA PRO A 31 -2.44 16.19 3.84
C PRO A 31 -0.99 15.72 3.84
N GLY A 32 -0.55 15.20 2.70
CA GLY A 32 0.81 14.68 2.54
C GLY A 32 0.99 13.23 2.99
N VAL A 33 -0.02 12.63 3.63
CA VAL A 33 0.04 11.23 4.07
C VAL A 33 -0.80 10.37 3.13
N GLN A 34 -0.18 9.37 2.57
CA GLN A 34 -0.83 8.42 1.65
C GLN A 34 -0.43 7.00 2.01
N TRP A 35 -1.42 6.17 2.33
CA TRP A 35 -1.18 4.75 2.63
C TRP A 35 -0.97 3.94 1.35
N ARG A 36 -1.54 4.40 0.26
CA ARG A 36 -1.34 3.79 -1.05
C ARG A 36 -0.80 4.83 -2.02
N ARG A 37 0.02 4.38 -2.94
CA ARG A 37 0.58 5.23 -3.99
C ARG A 37 0.78 4.41 -5.26
N VAL A 38 0.93 5.09 -6.36
CA VAL A 38 1.21 4.46 -7.65
C VAL A 38 2.61 4.89 -8.07
N ILE A 39 3.48 3.91 -8.26
CA ILE A 39 4.83 4.14 -8.78
C ILE A 39 4.75 4.16 -10.30
N ASP A 40 5.27 5.22 -10.90
CA ASP A 40 5.37 5.41 -12.34
C ASP A 40 6.81 5.13 -12.77
N MET A 41 6.99 4.11 -13.60
CA MET A 41 8.32 3.69 -14.04
C MET A 41 8.39 3.66 -15.55
N GLU A 42 9.52 4.15 -16.08
CA GLU A 42 9.85 4.04 -17.48
C GLU A 42 11.07 3.15 -17.64
N PHE A 43 11.04 2.27 -18.64
CA PHE A 43 12.20 1.44 -18.97
C PHE A 43 12.33 1.27 -20.48
N GLY A 44 13.54 0.91 -20.89
CA GLY A 44 13.93 0.84 -22.28
C GLY A 44 14.70 2.07 -22.70
N GLU A 45 15.08 2.10 -23.97
CA GLU A 45 15.78 3.23 -24.58
C GLU A 45 14.94 3.80 -25.70
N TYR A 46 14.99 5.12 -25.84
CA TYR A 46 14.29 5.80 -26.91
C TYR A 46 14.74 5.25 -28.30
N PRO A 47 13.80 4.95 -29.24
CA PRO A 47 12.35 5.16 -29.15
C PRO A 47 11.57 4.00 -28.52
N ASP A 48 12.21 2.92 -28.08
CA ASP A 48 11.55 1.73 -27.50
C ASP A 48 11.39 1.88 -26.00
N VAL A 49 10.58 2.83 -25.58
CA VAL A 49 10.32 3.09 -24.15
C VAL A 49 8.99 2.47 -23.75
N GLN A 50 8.98 1.75 -22.62
CA GLN A 50 7.77 1.23 -22.01
C GLN A 50 7.55 1.89 -20.64
N ARG A 51 6.31 1.99 -20.27
CA ARG A 51 5.91 2.62 -19.02
C ARG A 51 5.02 1.66 -18.22
N ALA A 52 5.27 1.55 -16.94
CA ALA A 52 4.47 0.72 -16.06
C ALA A 52 4.03 1.53 -14.84
N PHE A 53 2.81 1.28 -14.40
CA PHE A 53 2.26 1.83 -13.17
C PHE A 53 2.07 0.72 -12.16
N VAL A 54 2.62 0.89 -10.97
CA VAL A 54 2.56 -0.14 -9.93
C VAL A 54 1.91 0.45 -8.69
N PRO A 55 0.63 0.09 -8.41
CA PRO A 55 0.00 0.47 -7.15
C PRO A 55 0.67 -0.30 -6.00
N VAL A 56 1.10 0.42 -4.97
CA VAL A 56 1.77 -0.18 -3.82
C VAL A 56 1.13 0.25 -2.51
N GLY A 57 1.27 -0.58 -1.50
CA GLY A 57 0.78 -0.33 -0.17
C GLY A 57 1.23 -1.46 0.75
N CYS A 58 0.78 -1.45 1.98
CA CYS A 58 1.08 -2.52 2.92
C CYS A 58 0.55 -3.85 2.39
N GLN A 59 1.38 -4.89 2.45
CA GLN A 59 1.03 -6.22 1.95
C GLN A 59 0.35 -7.09 3.01
N HIS A 60 0.24 -6.61 4.25
CA HIS A 60 -0.38 -7.35 5.36
C HIS A 60 0.19 -8.77 5.46
N CYS A 61 1.50 -8.86 5.61
CA CYS A 61 2.24 -10.11 5.61
C CYS A 61 1.72 -11.10 6.65
N SER A 62 1.83 -12.40 6.36
CA SER A 62 1.43 -13.44 7.31
C SER A 62 2.32 -13.47 8.55
N ASP A 63 3.62 -13.22 8.36
CA ASP A 63 4.60 -13.09 9.43
C ASP A 63 5.30 -11.74 9.28
N PRO A 64 4.65 -10.64 9.74
CA PRO A 64 5.16 -9.31 9.44
C PRO A 64 6.36 -8.95 10.29
N PRO A 65 7.51 -8.66 9.67
CA PRO A 65 8.71 -8.25 10.42
C PRO A 65 8.54 -6.88 11.09
N CYS A 66 7.65 -6.04 10.60
CA CYS A 66 7.41 -4.72 11.19
C CYS A 66 6.85 -4.80 12.63
N LEU A 67 6.18 -5.90 13.00
CA LEU A 67 5.72 -6.10 14.37
C LEU A 67 6.88 -6.30 15.33
N THR A 68 7.87 -7.09 14.92
CA THR A 68 9.00 -7.46 15.79
C THR A 68 9.96 -6.31 16.00
N VAL A 69 10.06 -5.39 15.05
CA VAL A 69 11.02 -4.27 15.12
C VAL A 69 10.40 -2.98 15.66
N CYS A 70 9.08 -2.93 15.85
CA CYS A 70 8.43 -1.73 16.34
C CYS A 70 8.72 -1.54 17.84
N PRO A 71 9.45 -0.45 18.23
CA PRO A 71 9.87 -0.29 19.62
C PRO A 71 8.73 0.08 20.55
N THR A 72 7.66 0.70 20.03
CA THR A 72 6.52 1.13 20.85
C THR A 72 5.37 0.13 20.84
N THR A 73 5.51 -0.98 20.12
CA THR A 73 4.46 -1.99 19.90
C THR A 73 3.17 -1.41 19.29
N ALA A 74 3.30 -0.28 18.58
CA ALA A 74 2.17 0.36 17.91
C ALA A 74 1.66 -0.48 16.73
N THR A 75 2.54 -1.24 16.08
CA THR A 75 2.17 -2.09 14.95
C THR A 75 1.64 -3.41 15.47
N LYS A 76 0.43 -3.77 15.05
CA LYS A 76 -0.28 -4.97 15.51
C LYS A 76 -0.88 -5.71 14.33
N GLN A 77 -1.09 -7.00 14.50
CA GLN A 77 -1.77 -7.82 13.53
C GLN A 77 -3.11 -8.32 14.11
N ARG A 78 -4.18 -8.11 13.38
CA ARG A 78 -5.50 -8.58 13.76
C ARG A 78 -5.63 -10.08 13.49
N ALA A 79 -6.64 -10.70 14.08
CA ALA A 79 -6.89 -12.14 13.89
C ALA A 79 -7.19 -12.51 12.43
N ASP A 80 -7.73 -11.57 11.64
CA ASP A 80 -7.98 -11.77 10.20
C ASP A 80 -6.75 -11.51 9.32
N GLY A 81 -5.59 -11.23 9.93
CA GLY A 81 -4.32 -11.02 9.22
C GLY A 81 -4.04 -9.59 8.82
N ILE A 82 -4.94 -8.66 9.09
CA ILE A 82 -4.75 -7.25 8.78
C ILE A 82 -3.76 -6.63 9.76
N VAL A 83 -2.75 -5.94 9.24
CA VAL A 83 -1.76 -5.22 10.03
C VAL A 83 -2.24 -3.80 10.24
N THR A 84 -2.29 -3.36 11.49
CA THR A 84 -2.75 -2.03 11.87
C THR A 84 -1.68 -1.31 12.70
N ILE A 85 -1.75 0.01 12.72
CA ILE A 85 -0.84 0.85 13.49
C ILE A 85 -1.67 1.71 14.43
N ASP A 86 -1.32 1.69 15.72
CA ASP A 86 -1.92 2.56 16.72
C ASP A 86 -1.16 3.89 16.72
N TYR A 87 -1.80 4.92 16.20
CA TYR A 87 -1.17 6.23 16.06
C TYR A 87 -0.89 6.92 17.39
N ASP A 88 -1.60 6.54 18.45
CA ASP A 88 -1.35 7.09 19.79
C ASP A 88 -0.05 6.54 20.40
N LEU A 89 0.35 5.32 20.00
CA LEU A 89 1.59 4.69 20.47
C LEU A 89 2.78 4.97 19.56
N CYS A 90 2.52 5.28 18.31
CA CYS A 90 3.56 5.49 17.29
C CYS A 90 4.38 6.77 17.55
#